data_99be53601e5e350045dd4f2d9e56306c
#
_entry.id   99be53601e5e350045dd4f2d9e56306c
#
_cell.length_a   1.000
_cell.length_b   1.000
_cell.length_c   1.000
_cell.angle_alpha   90.00
_cell.angle_beta   90.00
_cell.angle_gamma   90.00
#
_symmetry.space_group_name_H-M   'P 1'
#
loop_
_entity.id
_entity.type
_entity.pdbx_description
1 polymer ?
#
loop_
_entity_poly.entity_id
_entity_poly.type
_entity_poly.pdbx_seq_one_letter_code
_entity_poly.pdbx_strand_id
1 'polypeptide(L)'
;LSRNGEHVIEVNRPNRIARRMDGKSDRLDAEQIARAVLGETSTAIPKSKTGMVEVIRTLRVTRSSAVKARTQAFNTLFGVMIGGPSHLRDELVDLTKRTLVNRCLRLRPETEDLLSLAAEPARTHLAGTKLALRDLARRWKTLDGEVTQLSSQIDALVTSAAPDLLKRRGVGTEIAGQFLVTVGENTDRIRNEAAFAKLCGVAPQPASSGRTTGRHRLSRSGDRAANSALYIITIVRMRRHEPTRAYVERRTAEGLSKREIIRCLKRYIAREVFANLPRPAA
;
A
#
# COMPACT_ATOMS: atom_id res chain seq x y z
N LEU A 1 21.42 -18.46 2.29
CA LEU A 1 21.62 -19.05 3.62
C LEU A 1 20.56 -20.13 3.88
N SER A 2 19.28 -19.83 4.00
CA SER A 2 18.23 -20.84 4.27
C SER A 2 18.18 -21.98 3.24
N ARG A 3 18.53 -21.72 1.95
CA ARG A 3 18.65 -22.79 0.92
C ARG A 3 19.79 -23.77 1.19
N ASN A 4 20.79 -23.37 1.97
CA ASN A 4 21.93 -24.19 2.35
C ASN A 4 21.71 -24.88 3.71
N GLY A 5 20.48 -24.90 4.24
CA GLY A 5 20.17 -25.50 5.54
C GLY A 5 20.49 -24.62 6.76
N GLU A 6 20.97 -23.40 6.55
CA GLU A 6 21.34 -22.51 7.64
C GLU A 6 20.09 -22.01 8.41
N HIS A 7 20.18 -21.98 9.74
CA HIS A 7 19.14 -21.42 10.59
C HIS A 7 19.21 -19.89 10.57
N VAL A 8 18.30 -19.25 9.86
CA VAL A 8 18.25 -17.78 9.69
C VAL A 8 17.25 -17.16 10.62
N ILE A 9 17.69 -16.17 11.40
CA ILE A 9 16.85 -15.39 12.31
C ILE A 9 16.73 -13.96 11.79
N GLU A 10 15.51 -13.42 11.75
CA GLU A 10 15.26 -12.03 11.39
C GLU A 10 15.34 -11.13 12.63
N VAL A 11 16.31 -10.22 12.65
CA VAL A 11 16.44 -9.23 13.71
C VAL A 11 15.85 -7.90 13.26
N ASN A 12 14.73 -7.52 13.87
CA ASN A 12 14.06 -6.26 13.60
C ASN A 12 14.64 -5.13 14.45
N ARG A 13 15.40 -4.25 13.84
CA ARG A 13 15.98 -3.01 14.38
C ARG A 13 16.97 -3.20 15.54
N PRO A 14 18.23 -2.88 15.34
CA PRO A 14 19.21 -2.77 16.41
C PRO A 14 18.76 -1.76 17.49
N ASN A 15 19.33 -1.90 18.68
CA ASN A 15 18.99 -1.07 19.82
C ASN A 15 19.24 0.43 19.52
N ARG A 16 18.17 1.23 19.56
CA ARG A 16 18.23 2.67 19.29
C ARG A 16 19.06 3.44 20.33
N ILE A 17 19.17 2.94 21.56
CA ILE A 17 19.93 3.58 22.61
C ILE A 17 21.42 3.46 22.28
N ALA A 18 21.91 2.27 21.92
CA ALA A 18 23.29 2.08 21.48
C ALA A 18 23.64 3.01 20.30
N ARG A 19 22.78 3.09 19.28
CA ARG A 19 22.99 4.02 18.15
C ARG A 19 23.02 5.50 18.52
N ARG A 20 22.35 5.91 19.62
CA ARG A 20 22.40 7.28 20.11
C ARG A 20 23.71 7.57 20.84
N MET A 21 24.25 6.58 21.55
CA MET A 21 25.49 6.72 22.34
C MET A 21 26.73 6.60 21.45
N ASP A 22 26.75 5.61 20.55
CA ASP A 22 27.95 5.20 19.81
C ASP A 22 27.91 5.57 18.32
N GLY A 23 26.83 6.24 17.88
CA GLY A 23 26.63 6.60 16.47
C GLY A 23 26.11 5.42 15.62
N LYS A 24 26.21 5.57 14.29
CA LYS A 24 25.83 4.53 13.32
C LYS A 24 27.07 3.96 12.66
N SER A 25 27.32 2.66 12.88
CA SER A 25 28.36 1.92 12.16
C SER A 25 27.89 0.49 11.88
N ASP A 26 28.40 -0.11 10.80
CA ASP A 26 28.07 -1.47 10.43
C ASP A 26 28.58 -2.48 11.48
N ARG A 27 29.71 -2.18 12.12
CA ARG A 27 30.26 -2.99 13.21
C ARG A 27 29.30 -3.00 14.42
N LEU A 28 28.81 -1.85 14.84
CA LEU A 28 27.85 -1.73 15.95
C LEU A 28 26.54 -2.48 15.62
N ASP A 29 26.03 -2.33 14.39
CA ASP A 29 24.82 -3.01 13.97
C ASP A 29 25.02 -4.55 13.94
N ALA A 30 26.15 -5.05 13.44
CA ALA A 30 26.49 -6.47 13.43
C ALA A 30 26.59 -7.04 14.85
N GLU A 31 27.28 -6.35 15.77
CA GLU A 31 27.39 -6.74 17.17
C GLU A 31 26.01 -6.79 17.87
N GLN A 32 25.18 -5.76 17.68
CA GLN A 32 23.84 -5.71 18.27
C GLN A 32 22.94 -6.83 17.73
N ILE A 33 23.06 -7.17 16.45
CA ILE A 33 22.35 -8.29 15.82
C ILE A 33 22.80 -9.62 16.45
N ALA A 34 24.11 -9.84 16.55
CA ALA A 34 24.66 -11.07 17.16
C ALA A 34 24.20 -11.22 18.62
N ARG A 35 24.30 -10.15 19.43
CA ARG A 35 23.83 -10.14 20.83
C ARG A 35 22.33 -10.42 20.95
N ALA A 36 21.51 -9.89 20.02
CA ALA A 36 20.07 -10.14 20.02
C ALA A 36 19.72 -11.60 19.73
N VAL A 37 20.50 -12.28 18.90
CA VAL A 37 20.32 -13.71 18.59
C VAL A 37 20.83 -14.57 19.74
N LEU A 38 22.05 -14.34 20.21
CA LEU A 38 22.66 -15.11 21.32
C LEU A 38 21.87 -14.97 22.63
N GLY A 39 21.31 -13.80 22.90
CA GLY A 39 20.45 -13.55 24.06
C GLY A 39 18.98 -13.92 23.85
N GLU A 40 18.64 -14.63 22.76
CA GLU A 40 17.27 -15.08 22.43
C GLU A 40 16.20 -13.96 22.42
N THR A 41 16.62 -12.70 22.36
CA THR A 41 15.69 -11.57 22.29
C THR A 41 15.06 -11.40 20.91
N SER A 42 15.65 -12.04 19.89
CA SER A 42 15.15 -12.14 18.52
C SER A 42 15.09 -13.60 18.10
N THR A 43 13.89 -14.09 17.85
CA THR A 43 13.63 -15.50 17.43
C THR A 43 12.74 -15.56 16.19
N ALA A 44 12.58 -14.45 15.48
CA ALA A 44 11.67 -14.36 14.33
C ALA A 44 12.25 -15.09 13.12
N ILE A 45 11.48 -15.99 12.54
CA ILE A 45 11.79 -16.64 11.28
C ILE A 45 11.49 -15.65 10.14
N PRO A 46 12.41 -15.43 9.18
CA PRO A 46 12.17 -14.54 8.05
C PRO A 46 11.14 -15.10 7.08
N LYS A 47 10.59 -14.23 6.24
CA LYS A 47 9.76 -14.65 5.10
C LYS A 47 10.61 -15.47 4.13
N SER A 48 10.05 -16.55 3.61
CA SER A 48 10.73 -17.40 2.65
C SER A 48 11.08 -16.70 1.33
N LYS A 49 10.33 -15.66 0.97
CA LYS A 49 10.46 -14.93 -0.31
C LYS A 49 10.48 -15.84 -1.54
N THR A 50 9.64 -16.85 -1.51
CA THR A 50 9.45 -17.84 -2.58
C THR A 50 7.97 -18.01 -2.86
N GLY A 51 7.61 -18.81 -3.84
CA GLY A 51 6.23 -19.20 -4.10
C GLY A 51 5.32 -18.10 -4.64
N MET A 52 4.02 -18.36 -4.55
CA MET A 52 2.97 -17.51 -5.12
C MET A 52 2.88 -16.13 -4.43
N VAL A 53 3.12 -16.07 -3.13
CA VAL A 53 3.07 -14.81 -2.38
C VAL A 53 4.17 -13.85 -2.82
N GLU A 54 5.35 -14.36 -3.17
CA GLU A 54 6.44 -13.52 -3.69
C GLU A 54 6.13 -13.01 -5.10
N VAL A 55 5.48 -13.79 -5.94
CA VAL A 55 4.97 -13.34 -7.24
C VAL A 55 3.94 -12.22 -7.04
N ILE A 56 2.95 -12.41 -6.16
CA ILE A 56 1.98 -11.37 -5.80
C ILE A 56 2.69 -10.10 -5.33
N ARG A 57 3.70 -10.20 -4.47
CA ARG A 57 4.47 -9.05 -3.98
C ARG A 57 5.14 -8.29 -5.13
N THR A 58 5.81 -9.01 -6.02
CA THR A 58 6.54 -8.43 -7.16
C THR A 58 5.58 -7.70 -8.11
N LEU A 59 4.47 -8.35 -8.49
CA LEU A 59 3.45 -7.74 -9.34
C LEU A 59 2.81 -6.49 -8.68
N ARG A 60 2.57 -6.53 -7.36
CA ARG A 60 2.05 -5.36 -6.61
C ARG A 60 3.04 -4.19 -6.60
N VAL A 61 4.33 -4.45 -6.48
CA VAL A 61 5.37 -3.41 -6.56
C VAL A 61 5.38 -2.78 -7.95
N THR A 62 5.38 -3.58 -9.01
CA THR A 62 5.33 -3.12 -10.40
C THR A 62 4.07 -2.30 -10.67
N ARG A 63 2.90 -2.83 -10.28
CA ARG A 63 1.63 -2.11 -10.42
C ARG A 63 1.62 -0.78 -9.65
N SER A 64 2.16 -0.73 -8.44
CA SER A 64 2.26 0.50 -7.66
C SER A 64 3.14 1.55 -8.36
N SER A 65 4.23 1.13 -9.01
CA SER A 65 5.08 1.99 -9.84
C SER A 65 4.31 2.53 -11.03
N ALA A 66 3.61 1.68 -11.78
CA ALA A 66 2.79 2.06 -12.93
C ALA A 66 1.67 3.05 -12.54
N VAL A 67 0.98 2.83 -11.41
CA VAL A 67 -0.05 3.74 -10.88
C VAL A 67 0.53 5.13 -10.57
N LYS A 68 1.71 5.20 -9.95
CA LYS A 68 2.40 6.48 -9.68
C LYS A 68 2.77 7.20 -10.97
N ALA A 69 3.36 6.48 -11.92
CA ALA A 69 3.75 7.03 -13.22
C ALA A 69 2.54 7.53 -14.02
N ARG A 70 1.42 6.76 -14.01
CA ARG A 70 0.15 7.15 -14.62
C ARG A 70 -0.42 8.43 -14.00
N THR A 71 -0.38 8.55 -12.67
CA THR A 71 -0.84 9.75 -11.97
C THR A 71 0.03 10.95 -12.32
N GLN A 72 1.34 10.78 -12.36
CA GLN A 72 2.28 11.82 -12.76
C GLN A 72 2.03 12.28 -14.20
N ALA A 73 1.88 11.33 -15.14
CA ALA A 73 1.61 11.65 -16.54
C ALA A 73 0.33 12.49 -16.70
N PHE A 74 -0.73 12.15 -15.94
CA PHE A 74 -1.96 12.92 -15.94
C PHE A 74 -1.79 14.32 -15.34
N ASN A 75 -1.10 14.46 -14.21
CA ASN A 75 -0.88 15.75 -13.58
C ASN A 75 -0.03 16.67 -14.49
N THR A 76 0.96 16.11 -15.18
CA THR A 76 1.76 16.85 -16.18
C THR A 76 0.89 17.26 -17.37
N LEU A 77 0.04 16.36 -17.89
CA LEU A 77 -0.90 16.66 -18.97
C LEU A 77 -1.82 17.83 -18.57
N PHE A 78 -2.39 17.76 -17.37
CA PHE A 78 -3.28 18.79 -16.87
C PHE A 78 -2.54 20.13 -16.71
N GLY A 79 -1.31 20.13 -16.19
CA GLY A 79 -0.48 21.34 -16.10
C GLY A 79 -0.16 21.96 -17.45
N VAL A 80 0.21 21.14 -18.45
CA VAL A 80 0.47 21.61 -19.82
C VAL A 80 -0.80 22.18 -20.46
N MET A 81 -1.95 21.56 -20.24
CA MET A 81 -3.25 22.05 -20.71
C MET A 81 -3.58 23.44 -20.12
N ILE A 82 -3.42 23.60 -18.81
CA ILE A 82 -3.70 24.90 -18.13
C ILE A 82 -2.77 26.00 -18.61
N GLY A 83 -1.48 25.70 -18.84
CA GLY A 83 -0.49 26.66 -19.36
C GLY A 83 -0.54 26.87 -20.86
N GLY A 84 -1.41 26.14 -21.60
CA GLY A 84 -1.52 26.19 -23.04
C GLY A 84 -2.35 27.37 -23.55
N PRO A 85 -2.50 27.50 -24.90
CA PRO A 85 -3.33 28.53 -25.55
C PRO A 85 -4.76 28.52 -25.01
N SER A 86 -5.33 29.72 -24.78
CA SER A 86 -6.62 29.88 -24.10
C SER A 86 -7.76 29.10 -24.75
N HIS A 87 -7.88 29.19 -26.08
CA HIS A 87 -8.94 28.48 -26.82
C HIS A 87 -8.86 26.96 -26.68
N LEU A 88 -7.64 26.39 -26.63
CA LEU A 88 -7.44 24.95 -26.42
C LEU A 88 -7.73 24.54 -24.96
N ARG A 89 -7.30 25.37 -24.00
CA ARG A 89 -7.61 25.17 -22.60
C ARG A 89 -9.11 25.19 -22.35
N ASP A 90 -9.82 26.21 -22.88
CA ASP A 90 -11.25 26.41 -22.67
C ASP A 90 -12.09 25.26 -23.26
N GLU A 91 -11.60 24.63 -24.37
CA GLU A 91 -12.19 23.40 -24.92
C GLU A 91 -12.02 22.17 -24.01
N LEU A 92 -10.94 22.10 -23.21
CA LEU A 92 -10.51 20.88 -22.53
C LEU A 92 -10.76 20.89 -21.02
N VAL A 93 -10.86 22.05 -20.37
CA VAL A 93 -10.81 22.19 -18.91
C VAL A 93 -11.97 21.51 -18.19
N ASP A 94 -13.17 21.52 -18.76
CA ASP A 94 -14.37 20.95 -18.15
C ASP A 94 -14.56 19.45 -18.40
N LEU A 95 -13.64 18.84 -19.14
CA LEU A 95 -13.73 17.43 -19.46
C LEU A 95 -13.36 16.54 -18.28
N THR A 96 -14.10 15.44 -18.11
CA THR A 96 -13.70 14.41 -17.15
C THR A 96 -12.33 13.83 -17.51
N LYS A 97 -11.60 13.31 -16.52
CA LYS A 97 -10.24 12.75 -16.73
C LYS A 97 -10.15 11.82 -17.94
N ARG A 98 -11.09 10.89 -18.09
CA ARG A 98 -11.07 9.89 -19.16
C ARG A 98 -11.39 10.53 -20.51
N THR A 99 -12.34 11.45 -20.54
CA THR A 99 -12.71 12.18 -21.74
C THR A 99 -11.58 13.09 -22.20
N LEU A 100 -10.93 13.81 -21.26
CA LEU A 100 -9.77 14.65 -21.53
C LEU A 100 -8.63 13.86 -22.19
N VAL A 101 -8.23 12.72 -21.59
CA VAL A 101 -7.18 11.88 -22.18
C VAL A 101 -7.57 11.43 -23.60
N ASN A 102 -8.81 10.95 -23.79
CA ASN A 102 -9.28 10.52 -25.10
C ASN A 102 -9.32 11.66 -26.13
N ARG A 103 -9.65 12.89 -25.69
CA ARG A 103 -9.61 14.07 -26.55
C ARG A 103 -8.18 14.43 -26.92
N CYS A 104 -7.26 14.41 -25.94
CA CYS A 104 -5.84 14.68 -26.19
C CYS A 104 -5.21 13.67 -27.15
N LEU A 105 -5.58 12.39 -27.10
CA LEU A 105 -5.11 11.37 -28.05
C LEU A 105 -5.46 11.68 -29.50
N ARG A 106 -6.54 12.44 -29.75
CA ARG A 106 -7.04 12.80 -31.08
C ARG A 106 -6.52 14.16 -31.57
N LEU A 107 -5.77 14.88 -30.72
CA LEU A 107 -5.19 16.15 -31.14
C LEU A 107 -4.24 15.94 -32.32
N ARG A 108 -4.39 16.78 -33.32
CA ARG A 108 -3.51 16.82 -34.49
C ARG A 108 -2.75 18.13 -34.46
N PRO A 109 -1.43 18.13 -34.17
CA PRO A 109 -0.60 19.31 -34.42
C PRO A 109 -0.57 19.59 -35.93
N GLU A 110 -0.40 20.82 -36.27
CA GLU A 110 -0.29 21.23 -37.69
C GLU A 110 0.93 20.58 -38.37
N THR A 111 2.02 20.50 -37.62
CA THR A 111 3.26 19.82 -38.00
C THR A 111 3.94 19.23 -36.77
N GLU A 112 4.77 18.21 -36.94
CA GLU A 112 5.70 17.71 -35.91
C GLU A 112 7.06 18.41 -36.02
N ASP A 113 7.38 19.02 -37.15
CA ASP A 113 8.54 19.89 -37.28
C ASP A 113 8.20 21.31 -36.80
N LEU A 114 8.40 21.54 -35.51
CA LEU A 114 8.11 22.82 -34.87
C LEU A 114 9.03 23.95 -35.37
N LEU A 115 10.20 23.64 -35.92
CA LEU A 115 11.12 24.64 -36.47
C LEU A 115 10.55 25.28 -37.70
N SER A 116 9.77 24.58 -38.51
CA SER A 116 9.09 25.14 -39.69
C SER A 116 8.11 26.28 -39.36
N LEU A 117 7.66 26.36 -38.10
CA LEU A 117 6.77 27.40 -37.60
C LEU A 117 7.47 28.46 -36.73
N ALA A 118 8.81 28.47 -36.67
CA ALA A 118 9.55 29.33 -35.73
C ALA A 118 9.28 30.84 -35.89
N ALA A 119 8.92 31.28 -37.11
CA ALA A 119 8.55 32.67 -37.43
C ALA A 119 7.14 33.06 -36.90
N GLU A 120 6.32 32.08 -36.48
CA GLU A 120 4.92 32.27 -36.06
C GLU A 120 4.69 31.78 -34.63
N PRO A 121 5.03 32.57 -33.60
CA PRO A 121 5.06 32.11 -32.19
C PRO A 121 3.74 31.50 -31.71
N ALA A 122 2.60 32.04 -32.11
CA ALA A 122 1.29 31.54 -31.69
C ALA A 122 0.97 30.15 -32.27
N ARG A 123 1.34 29.93 -33.56
CA ARG A 123 1.16 28.61 -34.22
C ARG A 123 2.12 27.59 -33.67
N THR A 124 3.38 27.98 -33.46
CA THR A 124 4.39 27.12 -32.83
C THR A 124 3.95 26.69 -31.43
N HIS A 125 3.47 27.62 -30.62
CA HIS A 125 2.97 27.31 -29.25
C HIS A 125 1.77 26.35 -29.30
N LEU A 126 0.82 26.57 -30.20
CA LEU A 126 -0.34 25.69 -30.35
C LEU A 126 0.06 24.28 -30.82
N ALA A 127 0.90 24.19 -31.83
CA ALA A 127 1.36 22.90 -32.38
C ALA A 127 2.16 22.12 -31.33
N GLY A 128 3.10 22.77 -30.63
CA GLY A 128 3.88 22.18 -29.56
C GLY A 128 3.03 21.71 -28.39
N THR A 129 2.04 22.53 -27.99
CA THR A 129 1.10 22.13 -26.91
C THR A 129 0.27 20.91 -27.31
N LYS A 130 -0.29 20.87 -28.51
CA LYS A 130 -1.04 19.71 -29.02
C LYS A 130 -0.17 18.44 -29.07
N LEU A 131 1.07 18.56 -29.51
CA LEU A 131 2.04 17.46 -29.56
C LEU A 131 2.30 16.92 -28.15
N ALA A 132 2.64 17.79 -27.20
CA ALA A 132 2.92 17.42 -25.83
C ALA A 132 1.71 16.76 -25.13
N LEU A 133 0.51 17.32 -25.30
CA LEU A 133 -0.72 16.75 -24.75
C LEU A 133 -1.02 15.36 -25.33
N ARG A 134 -0.84 15.17 -26.65
CA ARG A 134 -1.03 13.88 -27.31
C ARG A 134 -0.07 12.82 -26.76
N ASP A 135 1.20 13.15 -26.60
CA ASP A 135 2.22 12.20 -26.13
C ASP A 135 2.05 11.85 -24.66
N LEU A 136 1.70 12.82 -23.81
CA LEU A 136 1.34 12.57 -22.42
C LEU A 136 0.08 11.70 -22.31
N ALA A 137 -0.91 11.90 -23.17
CA ALA A 137 -2.11 11.07 -23.21
C ALA A 137 -1.80 9.64 -23.67
N ARG A 138 -0.91 9.44 -24.66
CA ARG A 138 -0.42 8.11 -25.07
C ARG A 138 0.27 7.40 -23.92
N ARG A 139 1.19 8.08 -23.23
CA ARG A 139 1.88 7.55 -22.07
C ARG A 139 0.89 7.14 -20.96
N TRP A 140 -0.08 8.00 -20.66
CA TRP A 140 -1.12 7.69 -19.70
C TRP A 140 -1.91 6.43 -20.09
N LYS A 141 -2.29 6.30 -21.35
CA LYS A 141 -3.07 5.17 -21.88
C LYS A 141 -2.29 3.85 -21.79
N THR A 142 -1.01 3.86 -22.13
CA THR A 142 -0.13 2.69 -21.99
C THR A 142 -0.04 2.23 -20.54
N LEU A 143 0.22 3.16 -19.62
CA LEU A 143 0.30 2.88 -18.19
C LEU A 143 -1.05 2.40 -17.61
N ASP A 144 -2.17 2.91 -18.12
CA ASP A 144 -3.52 2.46 -17.71
C ASP A 144 -3.78 1.00 -18.13
N GLY A 145 -3.35 0.62 -19.31
CA GLY A 145 -3.37 -0.77 -19.79
C GLY A 145 -2.49 -1.69 -18.94
N GLU A 146 -1.27 -1.26 -18.62
CA GLU A 146 -0.34 -2.01 -17.75
C GLU A 146 -0.95 -2.23 -16.35
N VAL A 147 -1.50 -1.18 -15.73
CA VAL A 147 -2.18 -1.29 -14.42
C VAL A 147 -3.36 -2.26 -14.48
N THR A 148 -4.12 -2.24 -15.56
CA THR A 148 -5.28 -3.15 -15.74
C THR A 148 -4.82 -4.59 -15.83
N GLN A 149 -3.83 -4.87 -16.67
CA GLN A 149 -3.26 -6.21 -16.85
C GLN A 149 -2.68 -6.77 -15.54
N LEU A 150 -1.84 -5.99 -14.85
CA LEU A 150 -1.25 -6.36 -13.58
C LEU A 150 -2.31 -6.61 -12.50
N SER A 151 -3.37 -5.78 -12.47
CA SER A 151 -4.49 -5.97 -11.54
C SER A 151 -5.19 -7.31 -11.76
N SER A 152 -5.50 -7.66 -13.02
CA SER A 152 -6.12 -8.93 -13.37
C SER A 152 -5.28 -10.14 -12.94
N GLN A 153 -3.96 -10.08 -13.15
CA GLN A 153 -3.05 -11.14 -12.72
C GLN A 153 -3.01 -11.27 -11.19
N ILE A 154 -2.90 -10.14 -10.48
CA ILE A 154 -2.91 -10.12 -9.00
C ILE A 154 -4.22 -10.69 -8.48
N ASP A 155 -5.36 -10.30 -9.06
CA ASP A 155 -6.69 -10.76 -8.65
C ASP A 155 -6.83 -12.28 -8.80
N ALA A 156 -6.37 -12.85 -9.91
CA ALA A 156 -6.39 -14.29 -10.14
C ALA A 156 -5.52 -15.05 -9.11
N LEU A 157 -4.28 -14.58 -8.88
CA LEU A 157 -3.36 -15.20 -7.93
C LEU A 157 -3.88 -15.11 -6.48
N VAL A 158 -4.40 -13.96 -6.08
CA VAL A 158 -4.94 -13.77 -4.72
C VAL A 158 -6.20 -14.60 -4.50
N THR A 159 -7.06 -14.71 -5.52
CA THR A 159 -8.28 -15.54 -5.46
C THR A 159 -7.92 -17.01 -5.26
N SER A 160 -6.88 -17.49 -5.92
CA SER A 160 -6.37 -18.85 -5.73
C SER A 160 -5.71 -19.05 -4.37
N ALA A 161 -4.88 -18.08 -3.94
CA ALA A 161 -4.07 -18.20 -2.72
C ALA A 161 -4.86 -18.02 -1.42
N ALA A 162 -5.93 -17.20 -1.41
CA ALA A 162 -6.62 -16.84 -0.18
C ALA A 162 -8.16 -16.71 -0.34
N PRO A 163 -8.87 -17.75 -0.81
CA PRO A 163 -10.31 -17.70 -1.05
C PRO A 163 -11.11 -17.40 0.23
N ASP A 164 -10.66 -17.87 1.40
CA ASP A 164 -11.36 -17.66 2.66
C ASP A 164 -11.25 -16.22 3.17
N LEU A 165 -10.15 -15.53 2.88
CA LEU A 165 -10.05 -14.11 3.17
C LEU A 165 -11.05 -13.29 2.33
N LEU A 166 -11.26 -13.64 1.08
CA LEU A 166 -12.17 -12.93 0.17
C LEU A 166 -13.65 -13.07 0.57
N LYS A 167 -14.00 -14.12 1.31
CA LYS A 167 -15.35 -14.29 1.89
C LYS A 167 -15.63 -13.29 3.02
N ARG A 168 -14.61 -12.62 3.56
CA ARG A 168 -14.77 -11.68 4.68
C ARG A 168 -15.22 -10.31 4.19
N ARG A 169 -16.23 -9.77 4.85
CA ARG A 169 -16.81 -8.46 4.50
C ARG A 169 -15.74 -7.35 4.49
N GLY A 170 -15.62 -6.64 3.38
CA GLY A 170 -14.66 -5.54 3.21
C GLY A 170 -13.24 -5.98 2.86
N VAL A 171 -13.04 -7.26 2.55
CA VAL A 171 -11.76 -7.80 2.07
C VAL A 171 -11.89 -8.09 0.58
N GLY A 172 -11.28 -7.24 -0.24
CA GLY A 172 -11.09 -7.48 -1.67
C GLY A 172 -9.67 -8.01 -1.96
N THR A 173 -9.38 -8.31 -3.22
CA THR A 173 -8.10 -8.88 -3.65
C THR A 173 -6.89 -8.01 -3.29
N GLU A 174 -7.00 -6.68 -3.38
CA GLU A 174 -5.96 -5.76 -2.94
C GLU A 174 -5.61 -5.92 -1.45
N ILE A 175 -6.62 -6.03 -0.60
CA ILE A 175 -6.46 -6.15 0.85
C ILE A 175 -5.96 -7.54 1.21
N ALA A 176 -6.53 -8.59 0.62
CA ALA A 176 -6.09 -9.96 0.82
C ALA A 176 -4.63 -10.15 0.37
N GLY A 177 -4.29 -9.64 -0.81
CA GLY A 177 -2.91 -9.64 -1.32
C GLY A 177 -1.94 -8.89 -0.41
N GLN A 178 -2.38 -7.80 0.24
CA GLN A 178 -1.55 -7.10 1.24
C GLN A 178 -1.27 -7.99 2.45
N PHE A 179 -2.27 -8.71 2.98
CA PHE A 179 -2.05 -9.61 4.11
C PHE A 179 -1.16 -10.79 3.74
N LEU A 180 -1.34 -11.39 2.56
CA LEU A 180 -0.45 -12.44 2.07
C LEU A 180 1.01 -11.96 2.04
N VAL A 181 1.27 -10.79 1.44
CA VAL A 181 2.62 -10.20 1.38
C VAL A 181 3.15 -9.85 2.78
N THR A 182 2.29 -9.42 3.70
CA THR A 182 2.69 -9.09 5.07
C THR A 182 3.12 -10.34 5.84
N VAL A 183 2.40 -11.44 5.68
CA VAL A 183 2.68 -12.71 6.36
C VAL A 183 3.81 -13.48 5.68
N GLY A 184 3.82 -13.56 4.35
CA GLY A 184 4.74 -14.36 3.56
C GLY A 184 4.18 -15.76 3.26
N GLU A 185 4.89 -16.55 2.46
CA GLU A 185 4.51 -17.90 2.08
C GLU A 185 4.46 -18.85 3.30
N ASN A 186 5.46 -18.75 4.17
CA ASN A 186 5.58 -19.53 5.40
C ASN A 186 4.73 -18.91 6.53
N THR A 187 3.42 -19.09 6.47
CA THR A 187 2.46 -18.49 7.42
C THR A 187 2.59 -19.01 8.84
N ASP A 188 3.09 -20.22 9.02
CA ASP A 188 3.40 -20.90 10.29
C ASP A 188 4.41 -20.13 11.16
N ARG A 189 5.26 -19.30 10.55
CA ARG A 189 6.16 -18.40 11.29
C ARG A 189 5.41 -17.45 12.23
N ILE A 190 4.13 -17.19 11.97
CA ILE A 190 3.26 -16.35 12.81
C ILE A 190 2.53 -17.26 13.79
N ARG A 191 3.13 -17.51 14.96
CA ARG A 191 2.72 -18.50 15.96
C ARG A 191 1.28 -18.34 16.43
N ASN A 192 0.78 -17.11 16.54
CA ASN A 192 -0.55 -16.83 17.07
C ASN A 192 -1.09 -15.48 16.62
N GLU A 193 -2.35 -15.24 16.93
CA GLU A 193 -3.09 -14.02 16.63
C GLU A 193 -2.45 -12.75 17.23
N ALA A 194 -1.86 -12.84 18.42
CA ALA A 194 -1.20 -11.69 19.06
C ALA A 194 0.08 -11.28 18.29
N ALA A 195 0.84 -12.26 17.79
CA ALA A 195 1.99 -12.01 16.93
C ALA A 195 1.57 -11.35 15.59
N PHE A 196 0.47 -11.82 15.00
CA PHE A 196 -0.10 -11.18 13.80
C PHE A 196 -0.55 -9.74 14.07
N ALA A 197 -1.24 -9.49 15.19
CA ALA A 197 -1.64 -8.15 15.57
C ALA A 197 -0.45 -7.22 15.81
N LYS A 198 0.64 -7.73 16.38
CA LYS A 198 1.90 -6.97 16.53
C LYS A 198 2.53 -6.67 15.18
N LEU A 199 2.56 -7.66 14.28
CA LEU A 199 3.05 -7.50 12.91
C LEU A 199 2.25 -6.43 12.15
N CYS A 200 0.93 -6.38 12.29
CA CYS A 200 0.06 -5.38 11.69
C CYS A 200 0.03 -4.03 12.44
N GLY A 201 0.77 -3.87 13.54
CA GLY A 201 0.80 -2.65 14.34
C GLY A 201 -0.54 -2.31 15.01
N VAL A 202 -1.32 -3.33 15.39
CA VAL A 202 -2.61 -3.18 16.09
C VAL A 202 -2.65 -3.87 17.45
N ALA A 203 -1.52 -4.38 17.93
CA ALA A 203 -1.42 -4.89 19.28
C ALA A 203 -1.55 -3.75 20.31
N PRO A 204 -2.42 -3.89 21.32
CA PRO A 204 -2.52 -2.91 22.38
C PRO A 204 -1.24 -2.92 23.24
N GLN A 205 -0.74 -1.73 23.54
CA GLN A 205 0.36 -1.54 24.48
C GLN A 205 -0.13 -0.68 25.64
N PRO A 206 0.20 -1.02 26.89
CA PRO A 206 -0.11 -0.16 28.03
C PRO A 206 0.44 1.25 27.82
N ALA A 207 -0.34 2.24 28.15
CA ALA A 207 0.03 3.64 28.08
C ALA A 207 -0.38 4.36 29.37
N SER A 208 -0.18 3.64 30.48
CA SER A 208 -0.48 4.14 31.82
C SER A 208 0.65 5.01 32.35
N SER A 209 0.30 6.08 33.03
CA SER A 209 1.18 6.91 33.85
C SER A 209 0.52 7.08 35.19
N GLY A 210 1.21 7.54 36.23
CA GLY A 210 0.72 7.59 37.61
C GLY A 210 -0.69 8.17 37.83
N ARG A 211 -1.16 9.05 36.93
CA ARG A 211 -2.51 9.63 36.96
C ARG A 211 -3.52 8.96 36.01
N THR A 212 -3.09 8.05 35.14
CA THR A 212 -3.95 7.43 34.10
C THR A 212 -3.69 5.94 34.06
N THR A 213 -4.53 5.15 34.70
CA THR A 213 -4.49 3.68 34.67
C THR A 213 -5.41 3.12 33.60
N GLY A 214 -5.05 1.96 33.04
CA GLY A 214 -5.90 1.22 32.09
C GLY A 214 -5.92 1.75 30.65
N ARG A 215 -5.22 2.83 30.32
CA ARG A 215 -5.13 3.29 28.92
C ARG A 215 -4.17 2.44 28.10
N HIS A 216 -4.59 2.18 26.85
CA HIS A 216 -3.80 1.45 25.87
C HIS A 216 -3.59 2.29 24.61
N ARG A 217 -2.42 2.20 24.03
CA ARG A 217 -2.12 2.71 22.68
C ARG A 217 -1.79 1.55 21.74
N LEU A 218 -1.94 1.74 20.45
CA LEU A 218 -1.43 0.76 19.50
C LEU A 218 0.08 0.90 19.34
N SER A 219 0.76 -0.24 19.16
CA SER A 219 2.17 -0.25 18.80
C SER A 219 2.40 0.58 17.54
N ARG A 220 3.44 1.42 17.55
CA ARG A 220 3.89 2.16 16.36
C ARG A 220 4.84 1.33 15.49
N SER A 221 5.22 0.14 15.92
CA SER A 221 5.96 -0.84 15.15
C SER A 221 4.98 -1.69 14.34
N GLY A 222 5.46 -2.28 13.25
CA GLY A 222 4.65 -3.16 12.41
C GLY A 222 4.53 -2.66 10.97
N ASP A 223 3.90 -3.48 10.13
CA ASP A 223 3.68 -3.20 8.72
C ASP A 223 2.59 -2.13 8.56
N ARG A 224 3.00 -0.96 8.03
CA ARG A 224 2.09 0.17 7.79
C ARG A 224 1.03 -0.14 6.75
N ALA A 225 1.37 -0.95 5.74
CA ALA A 225 0.44 -1.29 4.67
C ALA A 225 -0.63 -2.26 5.19
N ALA A 226 -0.26 -3.24 6.02
CA ALA A 226 -1.22 -4.10 6.72
C ALA A 226 -2.11 -3.31 7.70
N ASN A 227 -1.54 -2.34 8.42
CA ASN A 227 -2.32 -1.46 9.29
C ASN A 227 -3.34 -0.62 8.51
N SER A 228 -2.95 -0.11 7.33
CA SER A 228 -3.83 0.62 6.42
C SER A 228 -4.92 -0.30 5.85
N ALA A 229 -4.60 -1.55 5.50
CA ALA A 229 -5.58 -2.53 5.05
C ALA A 229 -6.66 -2.80 6.13
N LEU A 230 -6.25 -3.01 7.38
CA LEU A 230 -7.19 -3.14 8.51
C LEU A 230 -8.06 -1.89 8.71
N TYR A 231 -7.49 -0.71 8.52
CA TYR A 231 -8.24 0.54 8.60
C TYR A 231 -9.30 0.64 7.49
N ILE A 232 -8.95 0.29 6.26
CA ILE A 232 -9.90 0.31 5.12
C ILE A 232 -11.06 -0.65 5.39
N ILE A 233 -10.80 -1.89 5.83
CA ILE A 233 -11.87 -2.84 6.22
C ILE A 233 -12.75 -2.23 7.30
N THR A 234 -12.15 -1.61 8.33
CA THR A 234 -12.89 -0.97 9.42
C THR A 234 -13.85 0.08 8.88
N ILE A 235 -13.37 1.00 8.04
CA ILE A 235 -14.20 2.09 7.49
C ILE A 235 -15.32 1.56 6.59
N VAL A 236 -15.03 0.53 5.76
CA VAL A 236 -16.05 -0.11 4.93
C VAL A 236 -17.15 -0.75 5.79
N ARG A 237 -16.76 -1.47 6.86
CA ARG A 237 -17.69 -2.13 7.78
C ARG A 237 -18.52 -1.13 8.60
N MET A 238 -17.92 -0.03 9.07
CA MET A 238 -18.64 1.02 9.79
C MET A 238 -19.75 1.66 8.93
N ARG A 239 -19.60 1.63 7.60
CA ARG A 239 -20.63 2.20 6.68
C ARG A 239 -21.76 1.23 6.36
N ARG A 240 -21.50 -0.08 6.24
CA ARG A 240 -22.41 -1.02 5.58
C ARG A 240 -22.55 -2.38 6.29
N HIS A 241 -21.94 -2.59 7.44
CA HIS A 241 -21.97 -3.88 8.16
C HIS A 241 -22.70 -3.69 9.48
N GLU A 242 -23.92 -4.22 9.56
CA GLU A 242 -24.83 -4.00 10.69
C GLU A 242 -24.21 -4.33 12.05
N PRO A 243 -23.57 -5.51 12.25
CA PRO A 243 -22.94 -5.81 13.55
C PRO A 243 -21.85 -4.81 13.95
N THR A 244 -21.14 -4.25 12.96
CA THR A 244 -20.11 -3.23 13.24
C THR A 244 -20.75 -1.89 13.59
N ARG A 245 -21.86 -1.52 12.96
CA ARG A 245 -22.60 -0.30 13.28
C ARG A 245 -23.18 -0.35 14.69
N ALA A 246 -23.84 -1.44 15.05
CA ALA A 246 -24.34 -1.65 16.41
C ALA A 246 -23.21 -1.60 17.46
N TYR A 247 -22.05 -2.17 17.15
CA TYR A 247 -20.87 -2.05 18.02
C TYR A 247 -20.43 -0.58 18.17
N VAL A 248 -20.37 0.19 17.07
CA VAL A 248 -19.98 1.61 17.10
C VAL A 248 -20.94 2.42 17.95
N GLU A 249 -22.24 2.24 17.76
CA GLU A 249 -23.28 2.93 18.53
C GLU A 249 -23.17 2.67 20.03
N ARG A 250 -23.07 1.40 20.42
CA ARG A 250 -22.86 1.01 21.80
C ARG A 250 -21.61 1.63 22.42
N ARG A 251 -20.47 1.53 21.72
CA ARG A 251 -19.21 2.07 22.23
C ARG A 251 -19.17 3.59 22.29
N THR A 252 -19.92 4.24 21.41
CA THR A 252 -20.10 5.70 21.46
C THR A 252 -20.96 6.10 22.67
N ALA A 253 -22.03 5.37 22.96
CA ALA A 253 -22.83 5.59 24.16
C ALA A 253 -22.04 5.36 25.46
N GLU A 254 -21.05 4.46 25.45
CA GLU A 254 -20.10 4.24 26.56
C GLU A 254 -19.02 5.35 26.64
N GLY A 255 -19.06 6.39 25.79
CA GLY A 255 -18.16 7.54 25.84
C GLY A 255 -16.83 7.37 25.09
N LEU A 256 -16.64 6.29 24.30
CA LEU A 256 -15.43 6.14 23.51
C LEU A 256 -15.41 7.07 22.28
N SER A 257 -14.26 7.65 22.04
CA SER A 257 -14.04 8.43 20.82
C SER A 257 -14.02 7.53 19.57
N LYS A 258 -14.37 8.07 18.41
CA LYS A 258 -14.29 7.37 17.12
C LYS A 258 -12.91 6.74 16.86
N ARG A 259 -11.83 7.39 17.30
CA ARG A 259 -10.46 6.87 17.15
C ARG A 259 -10.22 5.62 18.00
N GLU A 260 -10.76 5.58 19.22
CA GLU A 260 -10.66 4.42 20.11
C GLU A 260 -11.48 3.25 19.56
N ILE A 261 -12.70 3.51 19.11
CA ILE A 261 -13.55 2.51 18.46
C ILE A 261 -12.85 1.89 17.24
N ILE A 262 -12.26 2.69 16.36
CA ILE A 262 -11.50 2.21 15.21
C ILE A 262 -10.31 1.34 15.65
N ARG A 263 -9.62 1.68 16.74
CA ARG A 263 -8.53 0.85 17.27
C ARG A 263 -9.03 -0.53 17.72
N CYS A 264 -10.14 -0.57 18.44
CA CYS A 264 -10.77 -1.83 18.86
C CYS A 264 -11.19 -2.67 17.64
N LEU A 265 -11.90 -2.07 16.69
CA LEU A 265 -12.35 -2.75 15.47
C LEU A 265 -11.18 -3.32 14.68
N LYS A 266 -10.09 -2.58 14.49
CA LYS A 266 -8.90 -3.11 13.81
C LYS A 266 -8.33 -4.33 14.50
N ARG A 267 -8.38 -4.38 15.82
CA ARG A 267 -7.90 -5.54 16.57
C ARG A 267 -8.80 -6.76 16.38
N TYR A 268 -10.14 -6.58 16.38
CA TYR A 268 -11.09 -7.65 16.08
C TYR A 268 -10.94 -8.16 14.64
N ILE A 269 -10.81 -7.24 13.67
CA ILE A 269 -10.60 -7.59 12.27
C ILE A 269 -9.27 -8.33 12.08
N ALA A 270 -8.22 -7.95 12.78
CA ALA A 270 -6.95 -8.67 12.72
C ALA A 270 -7.09 -10.13 13.20
N ARG A 271 -7.90 -10.39 14.23
CA ARG A 271 -8.23 -11.74 14.71
C ARG A 271 -8.94 -12.55 13.62
N GLU A 272 -9.96 -11.97 13.00
CA GLU A 272 -10.70 -12.59 11.92
C GLU A 272 -9.83 -12.88 10.70
N VAL A 273 -8.98 -11.92 10.31
CA VAL A 273 -8.02 -12.10 9.21
C VAL A 273 -7.07 -13.24 9.50
N PHE A 274 -6.48 -13.27 10.71
CA PHE A 274 -5.54 -14.33 11.11
C PHE A 274 -6.15 -15.73 11.03
N ALA A 275 -7.41 -15.86 11.46
CA ALA A 275 -8.12 -17.15 11.42
C ALA A 275 -8.41 -17.63 9.99
N ASN A 276 -8.39 -16.73 9.01
CA ASN A 276 -8.67 -17.03 7.60
C ASN A 276 -7.44 -16.90 6.68
N LEU A 277 -6.25 -16.73 7.25
CA LEU A 277 -5.01 -16.81 6.47
C LEU A 277 -4.80 -18.25 5.95
N PRO A 278 -4.28 -18.41 4.73
CA PRO A 278 -3.91 -19.73 4.25
C PRO A 278 -2.86 -20.33 5.17
N ARG A 279 -3.03 -21.59 5.52
CA ARG A 279 -2.04 -22.37 6.26
C ARG A 279 -1.27 -23.24 5.28
N PRO A 280 0.03 -23.52 5.53
CA PRO A 280 0.74 -24.52 4.74
C PRO A 280 -0.07 -25.81 4.77
N ALA A 281 -0.13 -26.51 3.64
CA ALA A 281 -0.62 -27.88 3.63
C ALA A 281 0.25 -28.71 4.59
N ALA A 282 -0.40 -29.46 5.46
CA ALA A 282 0.28 -30.36 6.38
C ALA A 282 1.05 -31.45 5.64
#